data_e5b67443888d3d607ae3801b97979df1
#
_entry.id   e5b67443888d3d607ae3801b97979df1
#
_cell.length_a   1.000
_cell.length_b   1.000
_cell.length_c   1.000
_cell.angle_alpha   90.00
_cell.angle_beta   90.00
_cell.angle_gamma   90.00
#
_symmetry.space_group_name_H-M   'P 1'
#
loop_
_entity.id
_entity.type
_entity.pdbx_description
1 polymer ?
#
loop_
_entity_poly.entity_id
_entity_poly.type
_entity_poly.pdbx_seq_one_letter_code
_entity_poly.pdbx_strand_id
1 'polypeptide(L)'
;ISNHEGNVNFNPSSFSVDSKSLYFLTDKDSEFKYLQKYIIADGTIIEIQKEEWDIWYSYFSHSGRYRVTGINADSQTEIEVFDYEKNRPVRLPQLPAGSISSVSISKSEKYMALYHGSAKSPSDLYLLDVESKKYQKLTNAMNPDVNPEYLGNAKVIRFKSFDGLEIPAVYYKPPNASSKNRVPAIVKVHGGPGGQARVGYRASTQYL
;
A
#
# COMPACT_ATOMS: atom_id res chain seq x y z
N ILE A 1 12.99 -21.01 -12.77
CA ILE A 1 12.30 -19.72 -12.64
C ILE A 1 13.32 -18.58 -12.60
N SER A 2 14.38 -18.70 -11.82
CA SER A 2 15.32 -17.59 -11.51
C SER A 2 16.53 -17.48 -12.42
N ASN A 3 16.55 -18.12 -13.59
CA ASN A 3 17.65 -17.95 -14.52
C ASN A 3 17.60 -16.57 -15.16
N HIS A 4 18.63 -15.72 -14.91
CA HIS A 4 18.69 -14.31 -15.35
C HIS A 4 20.13 -13.82 -15.38
N GLU A 5 20.36 -12.70 -16.05
CA GLU A 5 21.56 -11.88 -15.98
C GLU A 5 21.28 -10.58 -15.21
N GLY A 6 22.28 -10.07 -14.49
CA GLY A 6 22.15 -8.83 -13.70
C GLY A 6 21.44 -9.02 -12.36
N ASN A 7 21.01 -7.90 -11.77
CA ASN A 7 20.30 -7.88 -10.49
C ASN A 7 18.80 -7.97 -10.72
N VAL A 8 18.21 -9.12 -10.43
CA VAL A 8 16.78 -9.36 -10.55
C VAL A 8 16.23 -9.97 -9.26
N ASN A 9 15.10 -9.47 -8.80
CA ASN A 9 14.41 -9.99 -7.63
C ASN A 9 13.42 -11.11 -8.02
N PHE A 10 13.38 -12.17 -7.21
CA PHE A 10 12.37 -13.22 -7.27
C PHE A 10 11.86 -13.50 -5.87
N ASN A 11 10.72 -12.96 -5.53
CA ASN A 11 10.14 -13.05 -4.19
C ASN A 11 8.90 -13.96 -4.23
N PRO A 12 8.92 -15.15 -3.59
CA PRO A 12 7.75 -16.00 -3.50
C PRO A 12 6.64 -15.27 -2.75
N SER A 13 5.42 -15.38 -3.22
CA SER A 13 4.25 -14.73 -2.65
C SER A 13 3.28 -15.74 -2.03
N SER A 14 2.69 -16.60 -2.82
CA SER A 14 1.74 -17.61 -2.35
C SER A 14 1.63 -18.79 -3.33
N PHE A 15 1.19 -19.93 -2.83
CA PHE A 15 0.72 -21.01 -3.71
C PHE A 15 -0.75 -20.81 -4.06
N SER A 16 -1.16 -21.36 -5.22
CA SER A 16 -2.59 -21.57 -5.50
C SER A 16 -3.18 -22.57 -4.50
N VAL A 17 -4.48 -22.49 -4.24
CA VAL A 17 -5.17 -23.35 -3.26
C VAL A 17 -4.99 -24.84 -3.57
N ASP A 18 -4.96 -25.19 -4.86
CA ASP A 18 -4.73 -26.55 -5.33
C ASP A 18 -3.24 -26.98 -5.34
N SER A 19 -2.35 -26.10 -4.89
CA SER A 19 -0.89 -26.29 -4.86
C SER A 19 -0.24 -26.58 -6.23
N LYS A 20 -0.92 -26.29 -7.33
CA LYS A 20 -0.39 -26.55 -8.69
C LYS A 20 0.40 -25.38 -9.27
N SER A 21 0.35 -24.21 -8.61
CA SER A 21 1.04 -23.02 -9.09
C SER A 21 1.65 -22.23 -7.94
N LEU A 22 2.78 -21.58 -8.22
CA LEU A 22 3.42 -20.62 -7.33
C LEU A 22 3.24 -19.21 -7.92
N TYR A 23 2.76 -18.29 -7.10
CA TYR A 23 2.76 -16.86 -7.40
C TYR A 23 4.02 -16.23 -6.81
N PHE A 24 4.66 -15.36 -7.58
CA PHE A 24 5.88 -14.68 -7.16
C PHE A 24 5.95 -13.28 -7.76
N LEU A 25 6.70 -12.42 -7.11
CA LEU A 25 6.99 -11.07 -7.56
C LEU A 25 8.38 -11.02 -8.16
N THR A 26 8.53 -10.32 -9.27
CA THR A 26 9.82 -10.12 -9.93
C THR A 26 9.86 -8.75 -10.63
N ASP A 27 11.04 -8.17 -10.74
CA ASP A 27 11.34 -7.01 -11.57
C ASP A 27 12.07 -7.39 -12.88
N LYS A 28 12.05 -8.68 -13.23
CA LYS A 28 12.68 -9.16 -14.47
C LYS A 28 12.09 -8.45 -15.68
N ASP A 29 12.94 -7.82 -16.49
CA ASP A 29 12.56 -7.07 -17.68
C ASP A 29 11.57 -5.91 -17.39
N SER A 30 11.61 -5.35 -16.16
CA SER A 30 10.73 -4.28 -15.70
C SER A 30 11.42 -3.39 -14.68
N GLU A 31 11.04 -2.10 -14.64
CA GLU A 31 11.49 -1.18 -13.61
C GLU A 31 10.86 -1.51 -12.24
N PHE A 32 9.60 -1.94 -12.23
CA PHE A 32 8.85 -2.25 -11.03
C PHE A 32 8.54 -3.73 -10.92
N LYS A 33 8.45 -4.22 -9.68
CA LYS A 33 8.05 -5.59 -9.39
C LYS A 33 6.59 -5.82 -9.76
N TYR A 34 6.34 -6.90 -10.45
CA TYR A 34 5.01 -7.33 -10.89
C TYR A 34 4.74 -8.78 -10.52
N LEU A 35 3.48 -9.20 -10.56
CA LEU A 35 3.04 -10.52 -10.14
C LEU A 35 3.01 -11.49 -11.31
N GLN A 36 3.71 -12.60 -11.14
CA GLN A 36 3.70 -13.75 -12.05
C GLN A 36 3.18 -15.01 -11.37
N LYS A 37 2.71 -15.93 -12.18
CA LYS A 37 2.28 -17.28 -11.81
C LYS A 37 3.15 -18.30 -12.54
N TYR A 38 3.74 -19.21 -11.79
CA TYR A 38 4.48 -20.36 -12.31
C TYR A 38 3.63 -21.62 -12.19
N ILE A 39 3.35 -22.32 -13.29
CA ILE A 39 2.65 -23.60 -13.30
C ILE A 39 3.67 -24.71 -13.05
N ILE A 40 3.49 -25.46 -11.97
CA ILE A 40 4.49 -26.45 -11.51
C ILE A 40 4.63 -27.62 -12.48
N ALA A 41 3.53 -28.02 -13.14
CA ALA A 41 3.49 -29.22 -13.98
C ALA A 41 4.37 -29.09 -15.24
N ASP A 42 4.42 -27.91 -15.87
CA ASP A 42 5.08 -27.70 -17.15
C ASP A 42 6.08 -26.54 -17.18
N GLY A 43 6.21 -25.82 -16.05
CA GLY A 43 7.13 -24.68 -15.95
C GLY A 43 6.66 -23.40 -16.63
N THR A 44 5.42 -23.34 -17.12
CA THR A 44 4.87 -22.15 -17.76
C THR A 44 4.80 -20.99 -16.78
N ILE A 45 5.21 -19.79 -17.23
CA ILE A 45 5.12 -18.54 -16.47
C ILE A 45 4.09 -17.63 -17.16
N ILE A 46 3.17 -17.08 -16.34
CA ILE A 46 2.08 -16.22 -16.82
C ILE A 46 2.14 -14.92 -16.02
N GLU A 47 2.14 -13.77 -16.72
CA GLU A 47 1.95 -12.48 -16.08
C GLU A 47 0.51 -12.37 -15.56
N ILE A 48 0.36 -12.00 -14.28
CA ILE A 48 -0.95 -11.90 -13.62
C ILE A 48 -1.35 -10.45 -13.41
N GLN A 49 -0.41 -9.60 -12.98
CA GLN A 49 -0.66 -8.19 -12.73
C GLN A 49 0.66 -7.42 -12.84
N LYS A 50 0.63 -6.31 -13.57
CA LYS A 50 1.75 -5.38 -13.72
C LYS A 50 1.21 -3.96 -13.58
N GLU A 51 1.94 -3.14 -12.79
CA GLU A 51 1.57 -1.77 -12.46
C GLU A 51 2.70 -0.81 -12.79
N GLU A 52 2.41 0.49 -12.78
CA GLU A 52 3.43 1.56 -12.88
C GLU A 52 4.21 1.79 -11.56
N TRP A 53 4.03 0.87 -10.58
CA TRP A 53 4.65 0.88 -9.26
C TRP A 53 4.91 -0.54 -8.79
N ASP A 54 5.82 -0.67 -7.80
CA ASP A 54 6.11 -1.97 -7.18
C ASP A 54 4.86 -2.63 -6.58
N ILE A 55 4.55 -3.83 -7.01
CA ILE A 55 3.71 -4.71 -6.22
C ILE A 55 4.56 -5.22 -5.04
N TRP A 56 4.11 -4.93 -3.82
CA TRP A 56 4.83 -5.32 -2.62
C TRP A 56 4.49 -6.71 -2.12
N TYR A 57 3.21 -7.08 -2.25
CA TYR A 57 2.71 -8.38 -1.86
C TYR A 57 1.43 -8.72 -2.62
N SER A 58 1.18 -10.02 -2.72
CA SER A 58 -0.10 -10.54 -3.17
C SER A 58 -0.39 -11.84 -2.45
N TYR A 59 -1.62 -12.06 -2.04
CA TYR A 59 -2.04 -13.30 -1.37
C TYR A 59 -3.50 -13.60 -1.66
N PHE A 60 -3.89 -14.88 -1.44
CA PHE A 60 -5.26 -15.34 -1.65
C PHE A 60 -5.99 -15.52 -0.33
N SER A 61 -7.32 -15.36 -0.39
CA SER A 61 -8.22 -15.82 0.67
C SER A 61 -8.21 -17.34 0.79
N HIS A 62 -8.85 -17.85 1.84
CA HIS A 62 -8.81 -19.29 2.19
C HIS A 62 -9.27 -20.21 1.05
N SER A 63 -10.33 -19.87 0.33
CA SER A 63 -10.81 -20.65 -0.83
C SER A 63 -10.10 -20.32 -2.14
N GLY A 64 -9.29 -19.24 -2.17
CA GLY A 64 -8.71 -18.69 -3.40
C GLY A 64 -9.64 -17.77 -4.18
N ARG A 65 -10.84 -17.51 -3.67
CA ARG A 65 -11.80 -16.62 -4.31
C ARG A 65 -11.29 -15.19 -4.45
N TYR A 66 -10.72 -14.65 -3.37
CA TYR A 66 -10.19 -13.29 -3.39
C TYR A 66 -8.67 -13.29 -3.45
N ARG A 67 -8.14 -12.43 -4.29
CA ARG A 67 -6.72 -12.06 -4.27
C ARG A 67 -6.59 -10.62 -3.81
N VAL A 68 -5.74 -10.39 -2.83
CA VAL A 68 -5.36 -9.07 -2.35
C VAL A 68 -3.99 -8.74 -2.92
N THR A 69 -3.85 -7.55 -3.50
CA THR A 69 -2.58 -7.02 -3.99
C THR A 69 -2.32 -5.67 -3.34
N GLY A 70 -1.14 -5.50 -2.76
CA GLY A 70 -0.66 -4.24 -2.21
C GLY A 70 0.38 -3.62 -3.12
N ILE A 71 0.11 -2.42 -3.61
CA ILE A 71 0.92 -1.65 -4.55
C ILE A 71 1.56 -0.48 -3.79
N ASN A 72 2.86 -0.26 -3.98
CA ASN A 72 3.58 0.86 -3.39
C ASN A 72 3.49 2.09 -4.30
N ALA A 73 2.34 2.70 -4.38
CA ALA A 73 2.07 3.81 -5.28
C ALA A 73 2.41 5.16 -4.60
N ASP A 74 3.38 5.87 -5.16
CA ASP A 74 3.72 7.26 -4.82
C ASP A 74 3.74 7.56 -3.30
N SER A 75 4.53 6.77 -2.54
CA SER A 75 4.66 6.89 -1.07
C SER A 75 3.44 6.45 -0.25
N GLN A 76 2.44 5.83 -0.86
CA GLN A 76 1.27 5.26 -0.21
C GLN A 76 1.12 3.78 -0.57
N THR A 77 0.25 3.09 0.17
CA THR A 77 -0.18 1.74 -0.22
C THR A 77 -1.54 1.84 -0.89
N GLU A 78 -1.63 1.38 -2.12
CA GLU A 78 -2.89 1.12 -2.78
C GLU A 78 -3.21 -0.36 -2.66
N ILE A 79 -4.46 -0.67 -2.32
CA ILE A 79 -4.93 -2.03 -2.15
C ILE A 79 -5.93 -2.36 -3.23
N GLU A 80 -5.66 -3.43 -3.94
CA GLU A 80 -6.63 -4.06 -4.83
C GLU A 80 -7.08 -5.41 -4.26
N VAL A 81 -8.38 -5.66 -4.37
CA VAL A 81 -8.97 -6.97 -4.07
C VAL A 81 -9.71 -7.44 -5.30
N PHE A 82 -9.34 -8.59 -5.84
CA PHE A 82 -9.98 -9.18 -7.02
C PHE A 82 -10.82 -10.39 -6.62
N ASP A 83 -12.07 -10.44 -7.05
CA ASP A 83 -13.00 -11.57 -6.84
C ASP A 83 -12.97 -12.48 -8.08
N TYR A 84 -12.31 -13.63 -7.98
CA TYR A 84 -12.19 -14.59 -9.07
C TYR A 84 -13.52 -15.30 -9.42
N GLU A 85 -14.42 -15.44 -8.46
CA GLU A 85 -15.75 -16.02 -8.71
C GLU A 85 -16.60 -15.09 -9.59
N LYS A 86 -16.51 -13.78 -9.33
CA LYS A 86 -17.25 -12.75 -10.09
C LYS A 86 -16.43 -12.15 -11.24
N ASN A 87 -15.17 -12.54 -11.37
CA ASN A 87 -14.19 -12.04 -12.34
C ASN A 87 -14.15 -10.49 -12.41
N ARG A 88 -14.04 -9.83 -11.25
CA ARG A 88 -14.00 -8.36 -11.16
C ARG A 88 -13.35 -7.89 -9.87
N PRO A 89 -12.86 -6.64 -9.84
CA PRO A 89 -12.38 -6.04 -8.60
C PRO A 89 -13.51 -5.87 -7.57
N VAL A 90 -13.17 -6.05 -6.31
CA VAL A 90 -14.04 -5.74 -5.16
C VAL A 90 -13.93 -4.26 -4.86
N ARG A 91 -15.03 -3.54 -4.94
CA ARG A 91 -15.07 -2.15 -4.54
C ARG A 91 -14.98 -2.05 -3.01
N LEU A 92 -13.84 -1.58 -2.52
CA LEU A 92 -13.66 -1.28 -1.11
C LEU A 92 -14.47 -0.03 -0.70
N PRO A 93 -14.84 0.13 0.59
CA PRO A 93 -15.62 1.28 1.03
C PRO A 93 -14.81 2.57 0.90
N GLN A 94 -15.50 3.67 0.60
CA GLN A 94 -14.91 5.00 0.72
C GLN A 94 -14.84 5.36 2.21
N LEU A 95 -13.64 5.28 2.76
CA LEU A 95 -13.34 5.73 4.12
C LEU A 95 -12.95 7.22 4.09
N PRO A 96 -12.91 7.90 5.26
CA PRO A 96 -12.44 9.28 5.34
C PRO A 96 -11.07 9.47 4.70
N ALA A 97 -10.60 10.71 4.55
CA ALA A 97 -9.29 11.00 3.95
C ALA A 97 -8.16 10.15 4.54
N GLY A 98 -7.43 9.42 3.68
CA GLY A 98 -6.39 8.47 4.06
C GLY A 98 -6.31 7.32 3.08
N SER A 99 -5.60 6.27 3.47
CA SER A 99 -5.42 5.06 2.65
C SER A 99 -5.61 3.79 3.47
N ILE A 100 -6.08 2.73 2.81
CA ILE A 100 -6.07 1.38 3.37
C ILE A 100 -4.67 0.83 3.19
N SER A 101 -4.03 0.43 4.28
CA SER A 101 -2.64 -0.08 4.26
C SER A 101 -2.55 -1.59 4.25
N SER A 102 -3.58 -2.28 4.71
CA SER A 102 -3.66 -3.75 4.65
C SER A 102 -5.10 -4.24 4.71
N VAL A 103 -5.32 -5.44 4.20
CA VAL A 103 -6.57 -6.19 4.26
C VAL A 103 -6.30 -7.54 4.88
N SER A 104 -7.23 -8.08 5.64
CA SER A 104 -7.22 -9.46 6.11
C SER A 104 -8.61 -10.04 5.88
N ILE A 105 -8.68 -11.21 5.24
CA ILE A 105 -9.95 -11.82 4.87
C ILE A 105 -10.26 -12.96 5.83
N SER A 106 -11.47 -12.96 6.38
CA SER A 106 -11.93 -14.04 7.28
C SER A 106 -11.96 -15.38 6.55
N LYS A 107 -11.84 -16.49 7.31
CA LYS A 107 -11.88 -17.85 6.75
C LYS A 107 -13.19 -18.14 5.99
N SER A 108 -14.31 -17.55 6.46
CA SER A 108 -15.60 -17.63 5.77
C SER A 108 -15.74 -16.74 4.56
N GLU A 109 -14.74 -15.86 4.31
CA GLU A 109 -14.74 -14.86 3.25
C GLU A 109 -15.90 -13.86 3.27
N LYS A 110 -16.67 -13.87 4.37
CA LYS A 110 -17.76 -12.95 4.60
C LYS A 110 -17.28 -11.56 5.04
N TYR A 111 -16.15 -11.50 5.74
CA TYR A 111 -15.64 -10.27 6.31
C TYR A 111 -14.22 -9.98 5.84
N MET A 112 -13.93 -8.68 5.68
CA MET A 112 -12.59 -8.15 5.51
C MET A 112 -12.28 -7.18 6.64
N ALA A 113 -11.15 -7.38 7.32
CA ALA A 113 -10.60 -6.43 8.26
C ALA A 113 -9.65 -5.50 7.50
N LEU A 114 -9.80 -4.21 7.67
CA LEU A 114 -9.07 -3.17 6.94
C LEU A 114 -8.34 -2.28 7.94
N TYR A 115 -7.03 -2.07 7.74
CA TYR A 115 -6.31 -0.99 8.42
C TYR A 115 -6.34 0.26 7.56
N HIS A 116 -6.90 1.34 8.11
CA HIS A 116 -7.01 2.62 7.44
C HIS A 116 -6.47 3.75 8.32
N GLY A 117 -5.60 4.57 7.76
CA GLY A 117 -5.00 5.72 8.42
C GLY A 117 -4.71 6.86 7.44
N SER A 118 -4.25 7.98 7.97
CA SER A 118 -3.88 9.17 7.19
C SER A 118 -2.65 9.85 7.78
N ALA A 119 -2.23 10.96 7.21
CA ALA A 119 -1.19 11.79 7.83
C ALA A 119 -1.61 12.34 9.20
N LYS A 120 -2.93 12.57 9.41
CA LYS A 120 -3.52 13.17 10.62
C LYS A 120 -4.09 12.14 11.60
N SER A 121 -4.14 10.87 11.25
CA SER A 121 -4.72 9.83 12.09
C SER A 121 -3.91 8.55 12.03
N PRO A 122 -3.53 7.95 13.17
CA PRO A 122 -3.03 6.59 13.21
C PRO A 122 -4.00 5.64 12.50
N SER A 123 -3.50 4.48 12.11
CA SER A 123 -4.36 3.48 11.48
C SER A 123 -5.35 2.90 12.48
N ASP A 124 -6.61 2.95 12.12
CA ASP A 124 -7.72 2.29 12.80
C ASP A 124 -8.13 1.02 12.07
N LEU A 125 -8.68 0.08 12.83
CA LEU A 125 -9.23 -1.15 12.33
C LEU A 125 -10.70 -0.96 11.94
N TYR A 126 -11.03 -1.38 10.73
CA TYR A 126 -12.39 -1.42 10.21
C TYR A 126 -12.77 -2.84 9.84
N LEU A 127 -14.03 -3.20 10.03
CA LEU A 127 -14.61 -4.45 9.56
C LEU A 127 -15.59 -4.16 8.43
N LEU A 128 -15.38 -4.79 7.28
CA LEU A 128 -16.26 -4.74 6.12
C LEU A 128 -17.01 -6.06 5.98
N ASP A 129 -18.32 -6.03 5.90
CA ASP A 129 -19.13 -7.14 5.40
C ASP A 129 -19.13 -7.08 3.87
N VAL A 130 -18.59 -8.12 3.23
CA VAL A 130 -18.33 -8.13 1.79
C VAL A 130 -19.59 -8.15 0.96
N GLU A 131 -20.67 -8.77 1.45
CA GLU A 131 -21.93 -8.88 0.75
C GLU A 131 -22.76 -7.61 0.85
N SER A 132 -23.02 -7.17 2.08
CA SER A 132 -23.85 -5.98 2.35
C SER A 132 -23.14 -4.66 2.07
N LYS A 133 -21.79 -4.68 1.90
CA LYS A 133 -20.94 -3.49 1.73
C LYS A 133 -20.94 -2.54 2.93
N LYS A 134 -21.53 -2.95 4.05
CA LYS A 134 -21.51 -2.17 5.29
C LYS A 134 -20.15 -2.33 5.98
N TYR A 135 -19.66 -1.27 6.55
CA TYR A 135 -18.43 -1.29 7.34
C TYR A 135 -18.64 -0.65 8.71
N GLN A 136 -17.82 -1.05 9.66
CA GLN A 136 -17.79 -0.55 11.02
C GLN A 136 -16.36 -0.25 11.43
N LYS A 137 -16.12 0.91 12.02
CA LYS A 137 -14.87 1.24 12.69
C LYS A 137 -14.83 0.52 14.04
N LEU A 138 -13.76 -0.24 14.31
CA LEU A 138 -13.62 -1.03 15.53
C LEU A 138 -12.71 -0.38 16.58
N THR A 139 -11.80 0.51 16.18
CA THR A 139 -10.82 1.13 17.08
C THR A 139 -10.79 2.65 16.94
N ASN A 140 -10.26 3.33 17.96
CA ASN A 140 -9.91 4.74 17.98
C ASN A 140 -8.47 4.85 18.48
N ALA A 141 -7.50 4.74 17.55
CA ALA A 141 -6.09 4.71 17.89
C ALA A 141 -5.50 6.11 18.18
N MET A 142 -6.22 7.18 17.84
CA MET A 142 -5.78 8.54 18.18
C MET A 142 -5.91 8.79 19.68
N ASN A 143 -4.85 9.34 20.28
CA ASN A 143 -4.94 9.83 21.65
C ASN A 143 -6.00 10.95 21.75
N PRO A 144 -7.00 10.84 22.65
CA PRO A 144 -8.10 11.81 22.76
C PRO A 144 -7.62 13.22 23.17
N ASP A 145 -6.44 13.34 23.79
CA ASP A 145 -5.87 14.63 24.18
C ASP A 145 -5.25 15.40 23.00
N VAL A 146 -5.08 14.75 21.84
CA VAL A 146 -4.54 15.40 20.64
C VAL A 146 -5.68 16.04 19.86
N ASN A 147 -5.68 17.37 19.77
CA ASN A 147 -6.62 18.08 18.89
C ASN A 147 -6.21 17.92 17.41
N PRO A 148 -7.02 17.24 16.56
CA PRO A 148 -6.69 17.00 15.16
C PRO A 148 -6.62 18.27 14.29
N GLU A 149 -7.11 19.42 14.77
CA GLU A 149 -7.00 20.71 14.06
C GLU A 149 -5.55 21.21 13.99
N TYR A 150 -4.72 20.83 14.96
CA TYR A 150 -3.30 21.20 14.96
C TYR A 150 -2.43 20.30 14.08
N LEU A 151 -2.96 19.18 13.61
CA LEU A 151 -2.19 18.24 12.82
C LEU A 151 -2.08 18.67 11.35
N GLY A 152 -0.87 18.58 10.81
CA GLY A 152 -0.56 18.88 9.43
C GLY A 152 -1.01 17.78 8.46
N ASN A 153 -1.57 18.18 7.31
CA ASN A 153 -1.78 17.26 6.20
C ASN A 153 -0.46 16.98 5.51
N ALA A 154 -0.35 15.78 4.93
CA ALA A 154 0.75 15.41 4.05
C ALA A 154 0.32 15.38 2.59
N LYS A 155 1.24 15.69 1.71
CA LYS A 155 1.12 15.47 0.26
C LYS A 155 2.47 15.10 -0.32
N VAL A 156 2.45 14.33 -1.40
CA VAL A 156 3.66 14.14 -2.20
C VAL A 156 3.86 15.36 -3.08
N ILE A 157 5.07 15.89 -3.05
CA ILE A 157 5.53 16.97 -3.92
C ILE A 157 6.72 16.48 -4.73
N ARG A 158 7.01 17.17 -5.83
CA ARG A 158 8.19 16.91 -6.66
C ARG A 158 8.97 18.18 -6.87
N PHE A 159 10.28 18.06 -6.86
CA PHE A 159 11.19 19.16 -7.16
C PHE A 159 12.39 18.63 -7.95
N LYS A 160 13.01 19.51 -8.72
CA LYS A 160 14.21 19.16 -9.50
C LYS A 160 15.47 19.25 -8.65
N SER A 161 16.28 18.20 -8.69
CA SER A 161 17.65 18.20 -8.18
C SER A 161 18.58 19.04 -9.07
N PHE A 162 19.82 19.26 -8.62
CA PHE A 162 20.83 20.03 -9.35
C PHE A 162 21.20 19.41 -10.72
N ASP A 163 21.03 18.11 -10.87
CA ASP A 163 21.27 17.33 -12.09
C ASP A 163 20.01 17.21 -13.00
N GLY A 164 18.90 17.84 -12.58
CA GLY A 164 17.63 17.83 -13.30
C GLY A 164 16.72 16.64 -12.96
N LEU A 165 17.17 15.70 -12.15
CA LEU A 165 16.35 14.57 -11.68
C LEU A 165 15.17 15.08 -10.85
N GLU A 166 13.98 14.57 -11.12
CA GLU A 166 12.79 14.88 -10.34
C GLU A 166 12.75 14.04 -9.06
N ILE A 167 12.81 14.71 -7.91
CA ILE A 167 12.85 14.07 -6.59
C ILE A 167 11.46 14.13 -5.96
N PRO A 168 10.83 12.99 -5.64
CA PRO A 168 9.61 12.97 -4.84
C PRO A 168 9.93 13.19 -3.36
N ALA A 169 9.08 13.93 -2.66
CA ALA A 169 9.18 14.13 -1.21
C ALA A 169 7.80 14.16 -0.56
N VAL A 170 7.72 13.71 0.68
CA VAL A 170 6.50 13.83 1.50
C VAL A 170 6.58 15.15 2.27
N TYR A 171 5.67 16.05 1.95
CA TYR A 171 5.58 17.37 2.54
C TYR A 171 4.44 17.45 3.57
N TYR A 172 4.79 17.70 4.82
CA TYR A 172 3.86 18.01 5.90
C TYR A 172 3.80 19.52 6.11
N LYS A 173 2.60 20.08 6.05
CA LYS A 173 2.41 21.51 6.23
C LYS A 173 1.59 21.78 7.49
N PRO A 174 2.14 22.51 8.50
CA PRO A 174 1.37 22.95 9.64
C PRO A 174 0.17 23.79 9.22
N PRO A 175 -1.02 23.65 9.87
CA PRO A 175 -2.23 24.39 9.50
C PRO A 175 -2.07 25.91 9.48
N ASN A 176 -1.24 26.45 10.37
CA ASN A 176 -0.99 27.87 10.53
C ASN A 176 0.10 28.42 9.58
N ALA A 177 0.80 27.56 8.83
CA ALA A 177 1.84 28.01 7.90
C ALA A 177 1.24 28.62 6.63
N SER A 178 1.69 29.81 6.25
CA SER A 178 1.22 30.53 5.07
C SER A 178 2.30 31.47 4.53
N SER A 179 2.05 32.13 3.39
CA SER A 179 2.94 33.18 2.88
C SER A 179 3.09 34.38 3.83
N LYS A 180 2.08 34.62 4.67
CA LYS A 180 2.06 35.69 5.69
C LYS A 180 2.56 35.22 7.06
N ASN A 181 2.51 33.91 7.32
CA ASN A 181 3.00 33.30 8.57
C ASN A 181 3.99 32.18 8.21
N ARG A 182 5.25 32.56 8.01
CA ARG A 182 6.32 31.63 7.68
C ARG A 182 6.80 30.95 8.95
N VAL A 183 6.97 29.64 8.89
CA VAL A 183 7.48 28.79 9.97
C VAL A 183 8.80 28.15 9.52
N PRO A 184 9.66 27.72 10.46
CA PRO A 184 10.87 26.96 10.13
C PRO A 184 10.51 25.70 9.34
N ALA A 185 11.41 25.29 8.44
CA ALA A 185 11.30 24.05 7.70
C ALA A 185 12.35 23.05 8.15
N ILE A 186 11.97 21.81 8.33
CA ILE A 186 12.86 20.70 8.67
C ILE A 186 12.88 19.75 7.48
N VAL A 187 14.07 19.43 6.99
CA VAL A 187 14.28 18.43 5.96
C VAL A 187 14.78 17.17 6.62
N LYS A 188 14.05 16.06 6.43
CA LYS A 188 14.43 14.75 6.91
C LYS A 188 14.70 13.82 5.72
N VAL A 189 15.93 13.36 5.61
CA VAL A 189 16.33 12.37 4.60
C VAL A 189 16.24 10.98 5.22
N HIS A 190 15.57 10.05 4.50
CA HIS A 190 15.56 8.64 4.97
C HIS A 190 16.93 7.98 4.75
N GLY A 191 17.20 6.95 5.55
CA GLY A 191 18.39 6.11 5.40
C GLY A 191 18.16 4.96 4.41
N GLY A 192 19.26 4.18 4.21
CA GLY A 192 19.08 2.88 3.59
C GLY A 192 19.97 2.51 2.53
N PRO A 193 20.41 2.71 1.35
CA PRO A 193 19.88 3.64 0.34
C PRO A 193 18.49 3.25 -0.22
N GLY A 194 18.09 1.99 -0.16
CA GLY A 194 16.80 1.53 -0.70
C GLY A 194 15.57 1.85 0.18
N GLY A 195 15.66 2.82 1.11
CA GLY A 195 14.53 3.24 1.93
C GLY A 195 13.58 4.19 1.19
N GLN A 196 12.41 4.46 1.81
CA GLN A 196 11.41 5.37 1.29
C GLN A 196 10.73 6.17 2.41
N ALA A 197 10.55 7.48 2.21
CA ALA A 197 9.62 8.25 3.00
C ALA A 197 8.19 7.94 2.55
N ARG A 198 7.27 7.73 3.51
CA ARG A 198 5.88 7.37 3.22
C ARG A 198 4.90 8.31 3.90
N VAL A 199 3.79 8.58 3.25
CA VAL A 199 2.65 9.29 3.83
C VAL A 199 2.04 8.45 4.94
N GLY A 200 1.84 9.04 6.12
CA GLY A 200 1.21 8.38 7.26
C GLY A 200 1.34 9.20 8.54
N TYR A 201 0.62 8.80 9.57
CA TYR A 201 0.71 9.42 10.88
C TYR A 201 2.05 9.08 11.54
N ARG A 202 2.76 10.12 11.94
CA ARG A 202 3.99 10.02 12.74
C ARG A 202 3.93 11.08 13.83
N ALA A 203 3.77 10.69 15.08
CA ALA A 203 3.64 11.60 16.20
C ALA A 203 4.80 12.62 16.26
N SER A 204 6.05 12.18 16.05
CA SER A 204 7.21 13.07 16.01
C SER A 204 7.15 14.10 14.86
N THR A 205 6.63 13.73 13.69
CA THR A 205 6.49 14.67 12.56
C THR A 205 5.35 15.66 12.80
N GLN A 206 4.29 15.21 13.49
CA GLN A 206 3.16 16.08 13.82
C GLN A 206 3.47 17.04 14.98
N TYR A 207 4.42 16.68 15.85
CA TYR A 207 4.89 17.52 16.96
C TYR A 207 5.78 18.67 16.46
N LEU A 208 6.62 18.44 15.44
CA LEU A 208 7.54 19.42 14.85
C LEU A 208 6.83 20.41 13.93
#